data_676b40646a59c62e7ceefa00b5e6f7ee
#
_entry.id   676b40646a59c62e7ceefa00b5e6f7ee
#
_cell.length_a   1.000
_cell.length_b   1.000
_cell.length_c   1.000
_cell.angle_alpha   90.00
_cell.angle_beta   90.00
_cell.angle_gamma   90.00
#
_symmetry.space_group_name_H-M   'P 1'
#
loop_
_entity.id
_entity.type
_entity.pdbx_description
1 polymer ?
#
loop_
_entity_poly.entity_id
_entity_poly.type
_entity_poly.pdbx_seq_one_letter_code
_entity_poly.pdbx_strand_id
1 'polypeptide(L)'
;RGRSGRQGDNGASRFYLSLEDDLMRLFRAQVVDRVMSMANVPDDIPIENKMVTRAIASAQAQVEQQHFESRKDVLKFDEVLNRQRTLIYAERRRVLAGEDLREQLLHFMDDTVRAYIGQETSEGFPEEWDLERLWGAFRQLYPVRVTIEDLEDAAGDRADLTADDLTEAVTQDIHDRYEERETELGVEALRDLERLVVLNVLDRKWREHLYEMDYLRDGIGLRWTLGREPIVEYEREGFDMYGAMTDAIKEESVGYVFNLDASSGASGTLERRDRVEDLHFTAPTMDTAEGVVEGDFAPADAATPAPASAAEPSGGGARPGRSRARRRRKR
;
A
#
# COMPACT_ATOMS: atom_id res chain seq x y z
N ARG A 1 -30.14 15.44 -3.19
CA ARG A 1 -29.89 16.13 -4.48
C ARG A 1 -29.16 15.22 -5.47
N GLY A 2 -28.15 14.45 -5.06
CA GLY A 2 -27.29 13.66 -5.94
C GLY A 2 -27.97 12.55 -6.75
N ARG A 3 -29.23 12.25 -6.52
CA ARG A 3 -30.01 11.25 -7.29
C ARG A 3 -30.99 11.86 -8.29
N SER A 4 -31.14 13.19 -8.27
CA SER A 4 -32.08 13.95 -9.13
C SER A 4 -31.27 14.81 -10.11
N GLY A 5 -31.75 14.98 -11.33
CA GLY A 5 -31.13 15.81 -12.36
C GLY A 5 -29.81 15.23 -12.91
N ARG A 6 -29.64 13.92 -12.96
CA ARG A 6 -28.45 13.26 -13.50
C ARG A 6 -28.37 13.48 -15.02
N GLN A 7 -27.16 13.73 -15.52
CA GLN A 7 -26.85 13.96 -16.93
C GLN A 7 -27.61 15.14 -17.56
N GLY A 8 -28.08 16.11 -16.72
CA GLY A 8 -28.79 17.26 -17.20
C GLY A 8 -30.32 17.10 -17.34
N ASP A 9 -30.85 15.94 -16.93
CA ASP A 9 -32.30 15.73 -16.89
C ASP A 9 -32.98 16.63 -15.86
N ASN A 10 -34.22 17.00 -16.14
CA ASN A 10 -35.00 17.76 -15.19
C ASN A 10 -35.28 16.97 -13.93
N GLY A 11 -34.95 17.56 -12.78
CA GLY A 11 -35.11 16.91 -11.48
C GLY A 11 -35.54 17.90 -10.41
N ALA A 12 -36.33 17.44 -9.44
CA ALA A 12 -36.71 18.21 -8.27
C ALA A 12 -36.36 17.42 -6.99
N SER A 13 -35.96 18.17 -5.97
CA SER A 13 -35.75 17.61 -4.62
C SER A 13 -36.42 18.50 -3.60
N ARG A 14 -37.08 17.89 -2.60
CA ARG A 14 -37.71 18.62 -1.48
C ARG A 14 -37.20 18.02 -0.18
N PHE A 15 -36.79 18.86 0.75
CA PHE A 15 -36.32 18.46 2.08
C PHE A 15 -37.45 18.67 3.09
N TYR A 16 -37.68 17.68 3.92
CA TYR A 16 -38.53 17.75 5.10
C TYR A 16 -37.60 17.56 6.29
N LEU A 17 -37.43 18.58 7.12
CA LEU A 17 -36.51 18.64 8.23
C LEU A 17 -37.22 19.07 9.49
N SER A 18 -36.87 18.46 10.63
CA SER A 18 -37.22 18.98 11.94
C SER A 18 -36.14 19.95 12.42
N LEU A 19 -36.50 20.89 13.25
CA LEU A 19 -35.54 21.74 13.95
C LEU A 19 -34.75 20.98 15.02
N GLU A 20 -35.21 19.79 15.42
CA GLU A 20 -34.57 18.88 16.31
C GLU A 20 -33.60 17.92 15.61
N ASP A 21 -33.59 17.88 14.28
CA ASP A 21 -32.67 17.06 13.52
C ASP A 21 -31.20 17.44 13.84
N ASP A 22 -30.31 16.45 13.81
CA ASP A 22 -28.88 16.62 14.11
C ASP A 22 -28.23 17.74 13.28
N LEU A 23 -28.65 17.91 12.04
CA LEU A 23 -28.20 19.00 11.17
C LEU A 23 -28.45 20.38 11.79
N MET A 24 -29.60 20.57 12.38
CA MET A 24 -29.97 21.87 13.01
C MET A 24 -29.37 21.99 14.39
N ARG A 25 -29.37 20.91 15.17
CA ARG A 25 -28.84 20.89 16.54
C ARG A 25 -27.34 21.18 16.59
N LEU A 26 -26.54 20.58 15.69
CA LEU A 26 -25.10 20.74 15.68
C LEU A 26 -24.63 22.09 15.11
N PHE A 27 -25.34 22.63 14.13
CA PHE A 27 -24.85 23.80 13.37
C PHE A 27 -25.62 25.10 13.63
N ARG A 28 -26.81 25.06 14.22
CA ARG A 28 -27.67 26.28 14.38
C ARG A 28 -28.56 26.26 15.61
N ALA A 29 -28.17 25.61 16.70
CA ALA A 29 -29.01 25.56 17.94
C ALA A 29 -29.52 26.91 18.39
N GLN A 30 -28.68 27.96 18.40
CA GLN A 30 -29.07 29.32 18.83
C GLN A 30 -30.12 30.00 17.92
N VAL A 31 -30.14 29.68 16.62
CA VAL A 31 -31.12 30.21 15.67
C VAL A 31 -32.46 29.50 15.84
N VAL A 32 -32.40 28.19 16.10
CA VAL A 32 -33.59 27.36 16.37
C VAL A 32 -34.31 27.86 17.62
N ASP A 33 -33.59 28.02 18.75
CA ASP A 33 -34.14 28.48 20.02
C ASP A 33 -34.82 29.88 19.86
N ARG A 34 -34.19 30.77 19.12
CA ARG A 34 -34.72 32.11 18.88
C ARG A 34 -35.97 32.11 17.99
N VAL A 35 -36.04 31.24 16.99
CA VAL A 35 -37.19 31.08 16.12
C VAL A 35 -38.37 30.45 16.86
N MET A 36 -38.09 29.41 17.65
CA MET A 36 -39.13 28.74 18.46
C MET A 36 -39.70 29.64 19.54
N SER A 37 -38.86 30.43 20.22
CA SER A 37 -39.31 31.37 21.24
C SER A 37 -40.09 32.56 20.70
N MET A 38 -39.86 32.97 19.45
CA MET A 38 -40.56 34.06 18.81
C MET A 38 -41.88 33.66 18.14
N ALA A 39 -42.01 32.39 17.71
CA ALA A 39 -43.05 32.03 16.74
C ALA A 39 -44.36 31.51 17.39
N ASN A 40 -44.33 31.03 18.62
CA ASN A 40 -45.50 30.39 19.29
C ASN A 40 -46.37 29.56 18.32
N VAL A 41 -45.72 28.84 17.37
CA VAL A 41 -46.34 28.12 16.28
C VAL A 41 -46.80 26.75 16.77
N PRO A 42 -48.02 26.32 16.54
CA PRO A 42 -48.45 24.95 16.79
C PRO A 42 -47.59 23.92 16.06
N ASP A 43 -47.29 22.79 16.69
CA ASP A 43 -46.43 21.75 16.15
C ASP A 43 -46.85 21.15 14.79
N ASP A 44 -48.13 21.32 14.44
CA ASP A 44 -48.72 20.77 13.22
C ASP A 44 -48.55 21.64 11.95
N ILE A 45 -47.95 22.84 12.10
CA ILE A 45 -47.84 23.78 10.98
C ILE A 45 -46.40 23.81 10.45
N PRO A 46 -46.16 23.51 9.15
CA PRO A 46 -44.84 23.61 8.54
C PRO A 46 -44.30 25.06 8.61
N ILE A 47 -43.07 25.23 9.10
CA ILE A 47 -42.44 26.53 9.19
C ILE A 47 -41.85 26.93 7.84
N GLU A 48 -42.59 27.74 7.07
CA GLU A 48 -42.12 28.29 5.81
C GLU A 48 -41.61 29.73 6.02
N ASN A 49 -40.38 29.88 6.44
CA ASN A 49 -39.74 31.18 6.65
C ASN A 49 -38.41 31.26 5.92
N LYS A 50 -38.15 32.38 5.22
CA LYS A 50 -36.90 32.64 4.50
C LYS A 50 -35.66 32.57 5.41
N MET A 51 -35.76 32.92 6.67
CA MET A 51 -34.68 32.81 7.66
C MET A 51 -34.34 31.36 7.95
N VAL A 52 -35.37 30.52 8.17
CA VAL A 52 -35.20 29.08 8.40
C VAL A 52 -34.59 28.42 7.18
N THR A 53 -35.09 28.72 5.99
CA THR A 53 -34.53 28.21 4.72
C THR A 53 -33.02 28.56 4.56
N ARG A 54 -32.64 29.80 4.90
CA ARG A 54 -31.23 30.23 4.87
C ARG A 54 -30.41 29.56 5.93
N ALA A 55 -30.92 29.34 7.13
CA ALA A 55 -30.24 28.64 8.20
C ALA A 55 -29.96 27.18 7.83
N ILE A 56 -30.95 26.49 7.24
CA ILE A 56 -30.80 25.13 6.72
C ILE A 56 -29.74 25.07 5.62
N ALA A 57 -29.80 25.98 4.64
CA ALA A 57 -28.81 26.03 3.56
C ALA A 57 -27.37 26.26 4.11
N SER A 58 -27.23 27.14 5.11
CA SER A 58 -25.95 27.41 5.76
C SER A 58 -25.44 26.19 6.56
N ALA A 59 -26.32 25.48 7.27
CA ALA A 59 -25.97 24.27 8.00
C ALA A 59 -25.52 23.17 7.02
N GLN A 60 -26.23 22.96 5.92
CA GLN A 60 -25.85 22.02 4.88
C GLN A 60 -24.46 22.35 4.30
N ALA A 61 -24.20 23.64 4.00
CA ALA A 61 -22.91 24.07 3.48
C ALA A 61 -21.76 23.81 4.50
N GLN A 62 -22.02 24.00 5.79
CA GLN A 62 -21.03 23.71 6.84
C GLN A 62 -20.73 22.21 6.94
N VAL A 63 -21.74 21.34 6.86
CA VAL A 63 -21.54 19.87 6.83
C VAL A 63 -20.76 19.46 5.57
N GLU A 64 -21.15 20.00 4.40
CA GLU A 64 -20.43 19.72 3.15
C GLU A 64 -18.96 20.15 3.24
N GLN A 65 -18.67 21.30 3.83
CA GLN A 65 -17.32 21.79 4.05
C GLN A 65 -16.55 20.88 5.01
N GLN A 66 -17.13 20.46 6.13
CA GLN A 66 -16.49 19.55 7.07
C GLN A 66 -16.16 18.20 6.41
N HIS A 67 -17.10 17.63 5.66
CA HIS A 67 -16.86 16.39 4.92
C HIS A 67 -15.83 16.57 3.80
N PHE A 68 -15.76 17.75 3.19
CA PHE A 68 -14.75 18.07 2.20
C PHE A 68 -13.36 18.08 2.81
N GLU A 69 -13.15 18.76 3.94
CA GLU A 69 -11.86 18.79 4.64
C GLU A 69 -11.46 17.40 5.12
N SER A 70 -12.40 16.63 5.69
CA SER A 70 -12.12 15.24 6.10
C SER A 70 -11.67 14.37 4.91
N ARG A 71 -12.34 14.47 3.75
CA ARG A 71 -11.90 13.73 2.54
C ARG A 71 -10.56 14.21 2.01
N LYS A 72 -10.27 15.51 2.08
CA LYS A 72 -8.99 16.08 1.68
C LYS A 72 -7.85 15.55 2.55
N ASP A 73 -8.08 15.41 3.86
CA ASP A 73 -7.06 14.85 4.74
C ASP A 73 -6.80 13.37 4.44
N VAL A 74 -7.85 12.57 4.20
CA VAL A 74 -7.67 11.17 3.73
C VAL A 74 -6.83 11.10 2.46
N LEU A 75 -7.08 11.98 1.48
CA LEU A 75 -6.29 12.01 0.23
C LEU A 75 -4.81 12.31 0.46
N LYS A 76 -4.45 13.13 1.46
CA LYS A 76 -3.05 13.40 1.77
C LYS A 76 -2.32 12.14 2.25
N PHE A 77 -2.95 11.33 3.11
CA PHE A 77 -2.40 10.05 3.53
C PHE A 77 -2.28 9.06 2.36
N ASP A 78 -3.30 8.97 1.53
CA ASP A 78 -3.30 8.09 0.36
C ASP A 78 -2.22 8.49 -0.67
N GLU A 79 -1.89 9.78 -0.78
CA GLU A 79 -0.86 10.26 -1.71
C GLU A 79 0.53 9.72 -1.38
N VAL A 80 0.89 9.60 -0.10
CA VAL A 80 2.17 9.03 0.34
C VAL A 80 2.31 7.60 -0.17
N LEU A 81 1.33 6.75 0.13
CA LEU A 81 1.31 5.37 -0.34
C LEU A 81 1.26 5.26 -1.88
N ASN A 82 0.55 6.17 -2.54
CA ASN A 82 0.43 6.13 -3.99
C ASN A 82 1.76 6.45 -4.70
N ARG A 83 2.57 7.34 -4.14
CA ARG A 83 3.94 7.60 -4.63
C ARG A 83 4.81 6.36 -4.51
N GLN A 84 4.84 5.73 -3.34
CA GLN A 84 5.58 4.49 -3.09
C GLN A 84 5.11 3.35 -4.00
N ARG A 85 3.79 3.16 -4.14
CA ARG A 85 3.19 2.17 -5.05
C ARG A 85 3.63 2.37 -6.49
N THR A 86 3.68 3.62 -6.95
CA THR A 86 4.09 3.91 -8.33
C THR A 86 5.52 3.46 -8.60
N LEU A 87 6.43 3.66 -7.65
CA LEU A 87 7.83 3.23 -7.76
C LEU A 87 7.95 1.70 -7.75
N ILE A 88 7.33 1.04 -6.78
CA ILE A 88 7.37 -0.43 -6.65
C ILE A 88 6.73 -1.13 -7.86
N TYR A 89 5.61 -0.61 -8.37
CA TYR A 89 4.96 -1.20 -9.53
C TYR A 89 5.72 -0.93 -10.83
N ALA A 90 6.45 0.17 -10.95
CA ALA A 90 7.34 0.41 -12.06
C ALA A 90 8.50 -0.60 -12.06
N GLU A 91 9.11 -0.82 -10.90
CA GLU A 91 10.18 -1.80 -10.71
C GLU A 91 9.68 -3.23 -11.04
N ARG A 92 8.58 -3.64 -10.43
CA ARG A 92 7.95 -4.93 -10.72
C ARG A 92 7.68 -5.14 -12.22
N ARG A 93 7.24 -4.09 -12.91
CA ARG A 93 6.97 -4.16 -14.36
C ARG A 93 8.24 -4.35 -15.17
N ARG A 94 9.36 -3.72 -14.80
CA ARG A 94 10.66 -3.90 -15.45
C ARG A 94 11.12 -5.36 -15.35
N VAL A 95 11.05 -5.94 -14.16
CA VAL A 95 11.39 -7.35 -13.94
C VAL A 95 10.51 -8.29 -14.75
N LEU A 96 9.17 -8.05 -14.79
CA LEU A 96 8.23 -8.82 -15.59
C LEU A 96 8.43 -8.67 -17.10
N ALA A 97 8.89 -7.49 -17.55
CA ALA A 97 9.22 -7.26 -18.96
C ALA A 97 10.48 -8.02 -19.43
N GLY A 98 11.20 -8.65 -18.51
CA GLY A 98 12.39 -9.44 -18.80
C GLY A 98 13.65 -8.61 -18.99
N GLU A 99 13.72 -7.42 -18.39
CA GLU A 99 14.96 -6.64 -18.34
C GLU A 99 16.07 -7.46 -17.66
N ASP A 100 17.31 -7.26 -18.10
CA ASP A 100 18.47 -7.89 -17.47
C ASP A 100 18.69 -7.28 -16.07
N LEU A 101 18.68 -8.12 -15.06
CA LEU A 101 18.80 -7.70 -13.67
C LEU A 101 20.25 -7.76 -13.13
N ARG A 102 21.23 -8.18 -13.96
CA ARG A 102 22.63 -8.36 -13.54
C ARG A 102 23.19 -7.08 -12.90
N GLU A 103 23.12 -5.96 -13.61
CA GLU A 103 23.65 -4.69 -13.08
C GLU A 103 22.92 -4.26 -11.81
N GLN A 104 21.62 -4.47 -11.75
CA GLN A 104 20.83 -4.14 -10.58
C GLN A 104 21.20 -4.99 -9.37
N LEU A 105 21.43 -6.29 -9.55
CA LEU A 105 21.86 -7.16 -8.46
C LEU A 105 23.28 -6.85 -8.00
N LEU A 106 24.19 -6.50 -8.88
CA LEU A 106 25.51 -6.00 -8.50
C LEU A 106 25.41 -4.74 -7.63
N HIS A 107 24.55 -3.79 -8.01
CA HIS A 107 24.25 -2.64 -7.14
C HIS A 107 23.63 -3.00 -5.80
N PHE A 108 22.75 -4.01 -5.76
CA PHE A 108 22.20 -4.50 -4.49
C PHE A 108 23.28 -5.10 -3.60
N MET A 109 24.22 -5.84 -4.16
CA MET A 109 25.41 -6.39 -3.45
C MET A 109 26.25 -5.25 -2.88
N ASP A 110 26.62 -4.26 -3.70
CA ASP A 110 27.41 -3.10 -3.28
C ASP A 110 26.73 -2.31 -2.16
N ASP A 111 25.44 -2.05 -2.30
CA ASP A 111 24.67 -1.30 -1.29
C ASP A 111 24.56 -2.07 0.02
N THR A 112 24.34 -3.40 -0.05
CA THR A 112 24.25 -4.26 1.13
C THR A 112 25.59 -4.35 1.85
N VAL A 113 26.69 -4.54 1.11
CA VAL A 113 28.05 -4.55 1.69
C VAL A 113 28.35 -3.24 2.40
N ARG A 114 28.10 -2.10 1.72
CA ARG A 114 28.31 -0.77 2.33
C ARG A 114 27.45 -0.55 3.56
N ALA A 115 26.19 -1.00 3.54
CA ALA A 115 25.30 -0.87 4.69
C ALA A 115 25.80 -1.66 5.90
N TYR A 116 26.23 -2.91 5.72
CA TYR A 116 26.73 -3.76 6.79
C TYR A 116 28.03 -3.19 7.39
N ILE A 117 28.99 -2.83 6.53
CA ILE A 117 30.26 -2.23 6.97
C ILE A 117 30.00 -0.90 7.64
N GLY A 118 29.21 -0.01 7.02
CA GLY A 118 28.88 1.29 7.58
C GLY A 118 28.19 1.21 8.95
N GLN A 119 27.34 0.21 9.18
CA GLN A 119 26.72 -0.01 10.48
C GLN A 119 27.75 -0.37 11.57
N GLU A 120 28.75 -1.20 11.23
CA GLU A 120 29.74 -1.66 12.19
C GLU A 120 30.88 -0.66 12.40
N THR A 121 31.21 0.12 11.37
CA THR A 121 32.34 1.06 11.38
C THR A 121 31.91 2.51 11.63
N SER A 122 30.62 2.78 11.91
CA SER A 122 30.08 4.14 12.13
C SER A 122 30.62 4.81 13.38
N GLU A 123 31.02 4.05 14.37
CA GLU A 123 31.54 4.51 15.66
C GLU A 123 32.79 3.75 16.03
N GLY A 124 33.69 4.40 16.79
CA GLY A 124 34.90 3.78 17.31
C GLY A 124 36.08 3.78 16.35
N PHE A 125 37.18 3.16 16.82
CA PHE A 125 38.41 2.95 16.04
C PHE A 125 38.45 1.52 15.49
N PRO A 126 39.27 1.23 14.47
CA PRO A 126 39.32 -0.10 13.84
C PRO A 126 39.51 -1.27 14.83
N GLU A 127 40.23 -1.05 15.93
CA GLU A 127 40.40 -2.06 16.97
C GLU A 127 39.15 -2.36 17.77
N GLU A 128 38.15 -1.42 17.77
CA GLU A 128 36.88 -1.54 18.49
C GLU A 128 35.79 -2.17 17.65
N TRP A 129 35.95 -2.27 16.33
CA TRP A 129 34.95 -2.84 15.43
C TRP A 129 34.75 -4.33 15.69
N ASP A 130 33.51 -4.79 15.75
CA ASP A 130 33.16 -6.20 15.89
C ASP A 130 33.17 -6.91 14.53
N LEU A 131 34.40 -7.14 14.00
CA LEU A 131 34.58 -7.80 12.69
C LEU A 131 34.03 -9.23 12.70
N GLU A 132 34.05 -9.94 13.83
CA GLU A 132 33.53 -11.31 13.91
C GLU A 132 31.99 -11.31 13.68
N ARG A 133 31.31 -10.38 14.26
CA ARG A 133 29.86 -10.19 14.04
C ARG A 133 29.57 -9.82 12.58
N LEU A 134 30.35 -8.91 12.02
CA LEU A 134 30.22 -8.49 10.62
C LEU A 134 30.43 -9.69 9.66
N TRP A 135 31.48 -10.48 9.86
CA TRP A 135 31.71 -11.68 9.07
C TRP A 135 30.65 -12.75 9.29
N GLY A 136 30.08 -12.83 10.47
CA GLY A 136 28.93 -13.67 10.77
C GLY A 136 27.71 -13.30 9.91
N ALA A 137 27.44 -12.00 9.70
CA ALA A 137 26.41 -11.51 8.81
C ALA A 137 26.72 -11.81 7.33
N PHE A 138 27.94 -11.57 6.88
CA PHE A 138 28.34 -11.91 5.51
C PHE A 138 28.22 -13.40 5.20
N ARG A 139 28.59 -14.29 6.11
CA ARG A 139 28.42 -15.74 5.94
C ARG A 139 26.97 -16.19 5.81
N GLN A 140 26.02 -15.41 6.35
CA GLN A 140 24.59 -15.68 6.16
C GLN A 140 24.11 -15.16 4.80
N LEU A 141 24.72 -14.10 4.30
CA LEU A 141 24.36 -13.46 3.04
C LEU A 141 24.87 -14.26 1.83
N TYR A 142 26.16 -14.58 1.82
CA TYR A 142 26.84 -15.30 0.73
C TYR A 142 28.02 -16.12 1.23
N PRO A 143 28.56 -17.07 0.44
CA PRO A 143 29.73 -17.88 0.82
C PRO A 143 31.01 -17.05 0.73
N VAL A 144 31.25 -16.15 1.72
CA VAL A 144 32.42 -15.27 1.79
C VAL A 144 33.72 -16.06 1.87
N ARG A 145 34.73 -15.63 1.13
CA ARG A 145 36.08 -16.25 1.12
C ARG A 145 37.14 -15.38 1.76
N VAL A 146 37.03 -14.07 1.57
CA VAL A 146 38.01 -13.16 2.20
C VAL A 146 37.90 -13.27 3.72
N THR A 147 39.05 -13.39 4.38
CA THR A 147 39.12 -13.53 5.83
C THR A 147 39.52 -12.20 6.48
N ILE A 148 39.27 -12.08 7.78
CA ILE A 148 39.70 -10.91 8.55
C ILE A 148 41.23 -10.85 8.59
N GLU A 149 41.87 -11.99 8.72
CA GLU A 149 43.33 -12.14 8.75
C GLU A 149 43.97 -11.65 7.43
N ASP A 150 43.36 -11.98 6.27
CA ASP A 150 43.87 -11.51 4.97
C ASP A 150 43.87 -9.99 4.88
N LEU A 151 42.88 -9.34 5.47
CA LEU A 151 42.74 -7.87 5.45
C LEU A 151 43.70 -7.21 6.46
N GLU A 152 43.83 -7.77 7.64
CA GLU A 152 44.79 -7.29 8.64
C GLU A 152 46.24 -7.42 8.10
N ASP A 153 46.57 -8.54 7.45
CA ASP A 153 47.88 -8.74 6.83
C ASP A 153 48.11 -7.75 5.66
N ALA A 154 47.10 -7.44 4.88
CA ALA A 154 47.22 -6.49 3.79
C ALA A 154 47.37 -5.03 4.28
N ALA A 155 46.68 -4.66 5.36
CA ALA A 155 46.79 -3.34 5.99
C ALA A 155 48.11 -3.18 6.80
N GLY A 156 48.66 -4.29 7.25
CA GLY A 156 49.89 -4.34 8.08
C GLY A 156 49.61 -4.37 9.58
N ASP A 157 48.57 -3.74 10.05
CA ASP A 157 48.05 -3.84 11.43
C ASP A 157 46.53 -3.58 11.39
N ARG A 158 45.80 -4.12 12.35
CA ARG A 158 44.38 -3.86 12.53
C ARG A 158 44.06 -2.36 12.71
N ALA A 159 44.95 -1.64 13.36
CA ALA A 159 44.82 -0.19 13.57
C ALA A 159 44.84 0.66 12.27
N ASP A 160 45.49 0.11 11.23
CA ASP A 160 45.61 0.75 9.93
C ASP A 160 44.46 0.39 8.96
N LEU A 161 43.58 -0.55 9.35
CA LEU A 161 42.45 -1.00 8.55
C LEU A 161 41.40 0.11 8.43
N THR A 162 40.91 0.36 7.23
CA THR A 162 39.85 1.37 6.97
C THR A 162 38.53 0.73 6.54
N ALA A 163 37.43 1.45 6.71
CA ALA A 163 36.13 1.00 6.21
C ALA A 163 36.11 0.88 4.68
N ASP A 164 36.94 1.66 3.98
CA ASP A 164 37.06 1.60 2.52
C ASP A 164 37.80 0.31 2.11
N ASP A 165 38.83 -0.11 2.81
CA ASP A 165 39.57 -1.38 2.56
C ASP A 165 38.63 -2.58 2.73
N LEU A 166 37.83 -2.59 3.82
CA LEU A 166 36.80 -3.60 4.04
C LEU A 166 35.77 -3.63 2.90
N THR A 167 35.31 -2.45 2.49
CA THR A 167 34.30 -2.31 1.45
C THR A 167 34.82 -2.79 0.10
N GLU A 168 36.03 -2.40 -0.29
CA GLU A 168 36.65 -2.80 -1.56
C GLU A 168 36.86 -4.31 -1.62
N ALA A 169 37.44 -4.89 -0.57
CA ALA A 169 37.75 -6.32 -0.54
C ALA A 169 36.49 -7.20 -0.53
N VAL A 170 35.52 -6.87 0.29
CA VAL A 170 34.25 -7.64 0.37
C VAL A 170 33.40 -7.43 -0.90
N THR A 171 33.38 -6.23 -1.49
CA THR A 171 32.71 -5.99 -2.77
C THR A 171 33.32 -6.81 -3.90
N GLN A 172 34.64 -6.88 -3.97
CA GLN A 172 35.32 -7.70 -4.96
C GLN A 172 35.02 -9.19 -4.74
N ASP A 173 35.08 -9.69 -3.52
CA ASP A 173 34.80 -11.10 -3.19
C ASP A 173 33.37 -11.49 -3.56
N ILE A 174 32.36 -10.68 -3.24
CA ILE A 174 30.95 -10.99 -3.56
C ILE A 174 30.70 -10.97 -5.08
N HIS A 175 31.36 -10.08 -5.82
CA HIS A 175 31.28 -10.05 -7.27
C HIS A 175 31.93 -11.28 -7.90
N ASP A 176 33.11 -11.68 -7.44
CA ASP A 176 33.81 -12.89 -7.91
C ASP A 176 32.96 -14.15 -7.63
N ARG A 177 32.32 -14.22 -6.45
CA ARG A 177 31.40 -15.31 -6.10
C ARG A 177 30.14 -15.32 -6.99
N TYR A 178 29.64 -14.17 -7.37
CA TYR A 178 28.50 -14.07 -8.29
C TYR A 178 28.88 -14.55 -9.71
N GLU A 179 30.06 -14.21 -10.22
CA GLU A 179 30.57 -14.67 -11.52
C GLU A 179 30.83 -16.19 -11.53
N GLU A 180 31.35 -16.73 -10.44
CA GLU A 180 31.48 -18.18 -10.28
C GLU A 180 30.11 -18.85 -10.32
N ARG A 181 29.11 -18.30 -9.62
CA ARG A 181 27.76 -18.85 -9.62
C ARG A 181 27.11 -18.79 -11.01
N GLU A 182 27.36 -17.72 -11.77
CA GLU A 182 26.93 -17.63 -13.16
C GLU A 182 27.57 -18.72 -14.03
N THR A 183 28.84 -19.04 -13.79
CA THR A 183 29.54 -20.13 -14.48
C THR A 183 28.99 -21.50 -14.09
N GLU A 184 28.68 -21.73 -12.82
CA GLU A 184 28.15 -23.00 -12.29
C GLU A 184 26.74 -23.30 -12.80
N LEU A 185 25.84 -22.32 -12.78
CA LEU A 185 24.43 -22.49 -13.15
C LEU A 185 24.18 -22.29 -14.65
N GLY A 186 25.02 -21.54 -15.31
CA GLY A 186 24.80 -21.00 -16.65
C GLY A 186 23.97 -19.74 -16.65
N VAL A 187 24.25 -18.86 -17.62
CA VAL A 187 23.69 -17.51 -17.70
C VAL A 187 22.14 -17.51 -17.70
N GLU A 188 21.52 -18.36 -18.52
CA GLU A 188 20.04 -18.38 -18.65
C GLU A 188 19.37 -18.79 -17.33
N ALA A 189 19.89 -19.85 -16.68
CA ALA A 189 19.31 -20.34 -15.43
C ALA A 189 19.48 -19.33 -14.29
N LEU A 190 20.62 -18.63 -14.23
CA LEU A 190 20.82 -17.57 -13.24
C LEU A 190 19.88 -16.39 -13.49
N ARG A 191 19.67 -15.94 -14.74
CA ARG A 191 18.72 -14.85 -15.05
C ARG A 191 17.27 -15.22 -14.68
N ASP A 192 16.87 -16.47 -14.87
CA ASP A 192 15.56 -16.93 -14.45
C ASP A 192 15.43 -16.98 -12.92
N LEU A 193 16.48 -17.42 -12.21
CA LEU A 193 16.54 -17.41 -10.76
C LEU A 193 16.43 -15.96 -10.21
N GLU A 194 17.19 -15.03 -10.74
CA GLU A 194 17.18 -13.62 -10.37
C GLU A 194 15.79 -13.00 -10.48
N ARG A 195 15.11 -13.21 -11.62
CA ARG A 195 13.74 -12.73 -11.82
C ARG A 195 12.78 -13.31 -10.79
N LEU A 196 12.88 -14.63 -10.57
CA LEU A 196 12.02 -15.31 -9.60
C LEU A 196 12.25 -14.76 -8.19
N VAL A 197 13.48 -14.61 -7.78
CA VAL A 197 13.89 -14.11 -6.45
C VAL A 197 13.39 -12.68 -6.27
N VAL A 198 13.78 -11.77 -7.17
CA VAL A 198 13.43 -10.34 -7.04
C VAL A 198 11.93 -10.13 -7.02
N LEU A 199 11.15 -10.81 -7.88
CA LEU A 199 9.69 -10.72 -7.88
C LEU A 199 9.08 -11.21 -6.56
N ASN A 200 9.52 -12.36 -6.06
CA ASN A 200 8.97 -12.91 -4.83
C ASN A 200 9.29 -12.06 -3.60
N VAL A 201 10.53 -11.58 -3.49
CA VAL A 201 10.96 -10.72 -2.38
C VAL A 201 10.21 -9.39 -2.44
N LEU A 202 10.16 -8.75 -3.61
CA LEU A 202 9.46 -7.48 -3.83
C LEU A 202 7.96 -7.60 -3.48
N ASP A 203 7.28 -8.63 -3.97
CA ASP A 203 5.85 -8.82 -3.73
C ASP A 203 5.56 -9.11 -2.25
N ARG A 204 6.44 -9.84 -1.56
CA ARG A 204 6.31 -10.11 -0.13
C ARG A 204 6.55 -8.85 0.70
N LYS A 205 7.68 -8.17 0.51
CA LYS A 205 8.05 -6.96 1.26
C LYS A 205 7.08 -5.82 1.04
N TRP A 206 6.60 -5.65 -0.19
CA TRP A 206 5.57 -4.66 -0.46
C TRP A 206 4.25 -4.94 0.29
N ARG A 207 3.85 -6.20 0.40
CA ARG A 207 2.65 -6.57 1.17
C ARG A 207 2.83 -6.32 2.66
N GLU A 208 3.99 -6.69 3.22
CA GLU A 208 4.35 -6.40 4.61
C GLU A 208 4.31 -4.90 4.88
N HIS A 209 4.94 -4.11 4.03
CA HIS A 209 4.96 -2.65 4.12
C HIS A 209 3.55 -2.01 4.07
N LEU A 210 2.64 -2.53 3.26
CA LEU A 210 1.26 -2.04 3.24
C LEU A 210 0.57 -2.23 4.59
N TYR A 211 0.78 -3.37 5.26
CA TYR A 211 0.24 -3.62 6.61
C TYR A 211 0.86 -2.67 7.65
N GLU A 212 2.16 -2.45 7.57
CA GLU A 212 2.86 -1.54 8.48
C GLU A 212 2.40 -0.09 8.29
N MET A 213 2.21 0.36 7.06
CA MET A 213 1.68 1.70 6.74
C MET A 213 0.22 1.88 7.19
N ASP A 214 -0.61 0.85 7.09
CA ASP A 214 -1.97 0.88 7.63
C ASP A 214 -1.94 1.00 9.16
N TYR A 215 -1.07 0.24 9.83
CA TYR A 215 -0.87 0.33 11.27
C TYR A 215 -0.35 1.71 11.71
N LEU A 216 0.61 2.28 10.97
CA LEU A 216 1.10 3.64 11.20
C LEU A 216 -0.03 4.66 11.08
N ARG A 217 -0.87 4.57 10.05
CA ARG A 217 -2.00 5.48 9.82
C ARG A 217 -3.00 5.44 10.97
N ASP A 218 -3.32 4.26 11.47
CA ASP A 218 -4.25 4.09 12.59
C ASP A 218 -3.69 4.67 13.89
N GLY A 219 -2.37 4.56 14.11
CA GLY A 219 -1.68 5.08 15.30
C GLY A 219 -1.34 6.57 15.26
N ILE A 220 -1.23 7.18 14.07
CA ILE A 220 -0.70 8.53 13.91
C ILE A 220 -1.59 9.60 14.55
N GLY A 221 -2.91 9.36 14.60
CA GLY A 221 -3.88 10.27 15.22
C GLY A 221 -3.62 10.54 16.70
N LEU A 222 -3.01 9.62 17.43
CA LEU A 222 -2.66 9.77 18.82
C LEU A 222 -1.52 10.80 19.03
N ARG A 223 -0.70 11.05 18.00
CA ARG A 223 0.44 11.99 18.07
C ARG A 223 0.04 13.45 18.03
N TRP A 224 -1.18 13.76 17.59
CA TRP A 224 -1.76 15.10 17.71
C TRP A 224 -1.68 15.65 19.15
N THR A 225 -1.83 14.79 20.15
CA THR A 225 -1.73 15.20 21.57
C THR A 225 -0.36 15.74 21.95
N LEU A 226 0.68 15.48 21.14
CA LEU A 226 2.04 15.96 21.32
C LEU A 226 2.34 17.25 20.52
N GLY A 227 1.32 17.87 19.90
CA GLY A 227 1.46 19.13 19.15
C GLY A 227 2.14 19.00 17.80
N ARG A 228 2.28 17.80 17.25
CA ARG A 228 2.83 17.53 15.93
C ARG A 228 1.72 17.37 14.90
N GLU A 229 1.94 17.84 13.70
CA GLU A 229 0.99 17.66 12.58
C GLU A 229 1.00 16.20 12.09
N PRO A 230 -0.11 15.44 12.20
CA PRO A 230 -0.12 14.01 11.91
C PRO A 230 0.35 13.64 10.51
N ILE A 231 0.04 14.46 9.50
CA ILE A 231 0.44 14.19 8.12
C ILE A 231 1.96 14.27 7.93
N VAL A 232 2.62 15.24 8.57
CA VAL A 232 4.09 15.41 8.48
C VAL A 232 4.82 14.24 9.14
N GLU A 233 4.32 13.78 10.30
CA GLU A 233 4.88 12.61 10.96
C GLU A 233 4.64 11.34 10.14
N TYR A 234 3.47 11.20 9.52
CA TYR A 234 3.16 10.08 8.63
C TYR A 234 4.07 10.05 7.40
N GLU A 235 4.29 11.21 6.75
CA GLU A 235 5.21 11.33 5.61
C GLU A 235 6.63 10.93 5.99
N ARG A 236 7.12 11.41 7.16
CA ARG A 236 8.47 11.12 7.62
C ARG A 236 8.64 9.64 7.95
N GLU A 237 7.78 9.09 8.82
CA GLU A 237 7.89 7.68 9.21
C GLU A 237 7.63 6.73 8.05
N GLY A 238 6.67 7.08 7.18
CA GLY A 238 6.42 6.31 5.96
C GLY A 238 7.58 6.34 4.97
N PHE A 239 8.37 7.42 4.94
CA PHE A 239 9.61 7.48 4.17
C PHE A 239 10.69 6.57 4.77
N ASP A 240 10.89 6.62 6.09
CA ASP A 240 11.86 5.78 6.79
C ASP A 240 11.52 4.28 6.65
N MET A 241 10.25 3.92 6.80
CA MET A 241 9.76 2.55 6.60
C MET A 241 9.94 2.07 5.16
N TYR A 242 9.69 2.94 4.17
CA TYR A 242 9.93 2.63 2.76
C TYR A 242 11.42 2.41 2.46
N GLY A 243 12.30 3.21 3.06
CA GLY A 243 13.74 3.02 3.01
C GLY A 243 14.15 1.65 3.55
N ALA A 244 13.71 1.31 4.77
CA ALA A 244 13.98 0.02 5.39
C ALA A 244 13.45 -1.16 4.54
N MET A 245 12.26 -1.03 3.95
CA MET A 245 11.72 -2.05 3.04
C MET A 245 12.59 -2.22 1.80
N THR A 246 13.06 -1.13 1.18
CA THR A 246 13.90 -1.22 -0.02
C THR A 246 15.26 -1.85 0.29
N ASP A 247 15.84 -1.54 1.44
CA ASP A 247 17.09 -2.15 1.87
C ASP A 247 16.92 -3.64 2.18
N ALA A 248 15.81 -4.01 2.82
CA ALA A 248 15.47 -5.43 3.03
C ALA A 248 15.22 -6.18 1.70
N ILE A 249 14.68 -5.52 0.67
CA ILE A 249 14.54 -6.13 -0.67
C ILE A 249 15.91 -6.42 -1.27
N LYS A 250 16.87 -5.50 -1.16
CA LYS A 250 18.22 -5.69 -1.67
C LYS A 250 18.91 -6.85 -0.95
N GLU A 251 18.96 -6.79 0.37
CA GLU A 251 19.61 -7.80 1.23
C GLU A 251 19.06 -9.19 0.99
N GLU A 252 17.73 -9.35 1.06
CA GLU A 252 17.12 -10.66 0.87
C GLU A 252 17.26 -11.19 -0.55
N SER A 253 17.19 -10.31 -1.57
CA SER A 253 17.42 -10.71 -2.96
C SER A 253 18.84 -11.27 -3.15
N VAL A 254 19.85 -10.59 -2.62
CA VAL A 254 21.24 -11.05 -2.64
C VAL A 254 21.36 -12.40 -1.92
N GLY A 255 20.85 -12.50 -0.69
CA GLY A 255 20.90 -13.73 0.10
C GLY A 255 20.24 -14.91 -0.62
N TYR A 256 19.09 -14.73 -1.25
CA TYR A 256 18.43 -15.82 -1.99
C TYR A 256 19.17 -16.20 -3.28
N VAL A 257 19.73 -15.25 -4.01
CA VAL A 257 20.51 -15.55 -5.23
C VAL A 257 21.69 -16.46 -4.92
N PHE A 258 22.34 -16.32 -3.76
CA PHE A 258 23.46 -17.18 -3.36
C PHE A 258 23.04 -18.49 -2.70
N ASN A 259 21.96 -18.52 -1.93
CA ASN A 259 21.61 -19.64 -1.06
C ASN A 259 20.51 -20.57 -1.63
N LEU A 260 19.83 -20.21 -2.73
CA LEU A 260 18.87 -21.10 -3.37
C LEU A 260 19.54 -22.04 -4.35
N ASP A 261 19.25 -23.34 -4.22
CA ASP A 261 19.65 -24.34 -5.22
C ASP A 261 18.78 -24.21 -6.48
N ALA A 262 19.39 -23.93 -7.62
CA ALA A 262 18.71 -23.81 -8.91
C ALA A 262 17.95 -25.09 -9.34
N SER A 263 18.34 -26.27 -8.79
CA SER A 263 17.65 -27.53 -9.01
C SER A 263 16.24 -27.56 -8.42
N SER A 264 15.93 -26.70 -7.45
CA SER A 264 14.60 -26.57 -6.85
C SER A 264 13.66 -25.65 -7.65
N GLY A 265 14.19 -24.84 -8.58
CA GLY A 265 13.44 -23.85 -9.36
C GLY A 265 12.78 -24.36 -10.64
N ALA A 266 13.17 -25.56 -11.13
CA ALA A 266 12.60 -26.13 -12.38
C ALA A 266 11.20 -26.76 -12.19
N SER A 267 10.68 -26.81 -10.97
CA SER A 267 9.33 -27.29 -10.69
C SER A 267 8.58 -26.23 -9.88
N GLY A 268 8.10 -25.24 -10.60
CA GLY A 268 7.40 -24.04 -10.17
C GLY A 268 6.64 -24.16 -8.84
N THR A 269 6.71 -23.19 -8.08
CA THR A 269 6.15 -22.93 -6.77
C THR A 269 7.20 -23.15 -5.68
N LEU A 270 7.79 -22.04 -5.25
CA LEU A 270 8.28 -21.99 -3.88
C LEU A 270 7.11 -22.43 -3.01
N GLU A 271 7.15 -23.69 -2.53
CA GLU A 271 6.13 -24.17 -1.61
C GLU A 271 6.08 -23.19 -0.46
N ARG A 272 5.02 -22.42 -0.49
CA ARG A 272 4.54 -21.63 0.60
C ARG A 272 4.39 -22.54 1.81
N ARG A 273 5.43 -22.67 2.61
CA ARG A 273 5.29 -23.14 3.98
C ARG A 273 4.61 -22.05 4.83
N ASP A 274 3.55 -21.49 4.31
CA ASP A 274 2.58 -20.77 5.12
C ASP A 274 1.69 -21.81 5.76
N ARG A 275 2.08 -22.23 6.94
CA ARG A 275 1.14 -22.81 7.90
C ARG A 275 0.18 -21.70 8.31
N VAL A 276 -0.82 -21.44 7.47
CA VAL A 276 -1.94 -20.52 7.75
C VAL A 276 -2.94 -21.17 8.71
N GLU A 277 -2.58 -22.22 9.43
CA GLU A 277 -3.52 -22.94 10.28
C GLU A 277 -3.65 -22.39 11.71
N ASP A 278 -2.87 -21.38 12.12
CA ASP A 278 -2.90 -20.87 13.50
C ASP A 278 -3.01 -19.33 13.63
N LEU A 279 -3.49 -18.63 12.61
CA LEU A 279 -3.85 -17.22 12.78
C LEU A 279 -5.31 -17.09 13.22
N HIS A 280 -5.54 -17.27 14.52
CA HIS A 280 -6.74 -16.77 15.17
C HIS A 280 -6.72 -15.24 15.13
N PHE A 281 -7.46 -14.65 14.19
CA PHE A 281 -7.81 -13.24 14.23
C PHE A 281 -8.75 -13.00 15.41
N THR A 282 -8.20 -12.69 16.57
CA THR A 282 -8.93 -12.00 17.61
C THR A 282 -8.97 -10.53 17.25
N ALA A 283 -10.03 -10.11 16.54
CA ALA A 283 -10.36 -8.69 16.50
C ALA A 283 -10.58 -8.22 17.95
N PRO A 284 -9.98 -7.09 18.40
CA PRO A 284 -10.33 -6.53 19.69
C PRO A 284 -11.80 -6.13 19.63
N THR A 285 -12.65 -6.87 20.35
CA THR A 285 -14.00 -6.44 20.65
C THR A 285 -13.89 -5.19 21.51
N MET A 286 -14.30 -4.04 20.97
CA MET A 286 -14.58 -2.89 21.80
C MET A 286 -15.74 -3.29 22.72
N ASP A 287 -15.44 -3.41 24.02
CA ASP A 287 -16.44 -3.46 25.06
C ASP A 287 -17.18 -2.12 25.10
N THR A 288 -18.25 -2.01 24.33
CA THR A 288 -19.30 -1.05 24.63
C THR A 288 -20.27 -1.78 25.55
N ALA A 289 -20.22 -1.38 26.82
CA ALA A 289 -21.24 -1.77 27.79
C ALA A 289 -22.62 -1.38 27.23
N GLU A 290 -23.48 -2.38 27.15
CA GLU A 290 -24.94 -2.42 27.01
C GLU A 290 -25.43 -3.12 25.72
N GLY A 291 -26.04 -4.28 25.91
CA GLY A 291 -27.04 -4.84 25.05
C GLY A 291 -26.56 -5.88 24.01
N VAL A 292 -26.32 -7.10 24.49
CA VAL A 292 -26.25 -8.29 23.63
C VAL A 292 -27.62 -8.53 23.00
N VAL A 293 -27.70 -8.42 21.67
CA VAL A 293 -28.75 -9.06 20.88
C VAL A 293 -28.07 -10.14 20.06
N GLU A 294 -28.25 -11.39 20.47
CA GLU A 294 -27.93 -12.57 19.68
C GLU A 294 -28.77 -12.56 18.40
N GLY A 295 -28.12 -12.34 17.27
CA GLY A 295 -28.68 -12.54 15.95
C GLY A 295 -27.96 -13.71 15.28
N ASP A 296 -28.62 -14.84 15.19
CA ASP A 296 -28.23 -16.01 14.37
C ASP A 296 -28.09 -15.59 12.91
N PHE A 297 -26.85 -15.48 12.42
CA PHE A 297 -26.56 -15.45 10.99
C PHE A 297 -26.12 -16.85 10.54
N ALA A 298 -27.06 -17.61 10.01
CA ALA A 298 -26.74 -18.79 9.22
C ALA A 298 -26.13 -18.36 7.87
N PRO A 299 -25.09 -19.06 7.37
CA PRO A 299 -24.52 -18.73 6.06
C PRO A 299 -25.51 -19.11 4.96
N ALA A 300 -25.84 -18.18 4.08
CA ALA A 300 -26.65 -18.42 2.90
C ALA A 300 -25.87 -19.29 1.91
N ASP A 301 -26.44 -20.45 1.59
CA ASP A 301 -25.96 -21.36 0.57
C ASP A 301 -25.72 -20.69 -0.78
N ALA A 302 -24.55 -20.94 -1.34
CA ALA A 302 -24.19 -20.57 -2.69
C ALA A 302 -25.04 -21.36 -3.69
N ALA A 303 -26.07 -20.75 -4.26
CA ALA A 303 -26.83 -21.30 -5.36
C ALA A 303 -26.01 -21.27 -6.65
N THR A 304 -25.67 -22.45 -7.13
CA THR A 304 -25.08 -22.72 -8.45
C THR A 304 -26.12 -22.37 -9.53
N PRO A 305 -25.80 -21.57 -10.57
CA PRO A 305 -26.70 -21.37 -11.68
C PRO A 305 -26.72 -22.59 -12.60
N ALA A 306 -27.91 -23.14 -12.84
CA ALA A 306 -28.19 -24.21 -13.79
C ALA A 306 -28.03 -23.71 -15.24
N PRO A 307 -27.66 -24.58 -16.21
CA PRO A 307 -27.45 -24.19 -17.59
C PRO A 307 -28.76 -23.93 -18.33
N ALA A 308 -28.80 -22.83 -19.08
CA ALA A 308 -29.93 -22.46 -19.93
C ALA A 308 -30.08 -23.44 -21.10
N SER A 309 -31.27 -24.04 -21.17
CA SER A 309 -31.76 -24.89 -22.28
C SER A 309 -32.03 -24.05 -23.52
N ALA A 310 -31.51 -24.48 -24.66
CA ALA A 310 -31.79 -23.95 -25.99
C ALA A 310 -33.27 -24.18 -26.38
N ALA A 311 -33.91 -23.13 -26.90
CA ALA A 311 -35.15 -23.25 -27.67
C ALA A 311 -34.97 -22.54 -28.99
N GLU A 312 -35.14 -23.29 -30.07
CA GLU A 312 -35.10 -22.88 -31.46
C GLU A 312 -36.28 -21.99 -31.90
N PRO A 313 -36.19 -21.28 -33.01
CA PRO A 313 -37.17 -20.29 -33.46
C PRO A 313 -38.19 -20.87 -34.43
N SER A 314 -39.44 -20.45 -34.30
CA SER A 314 -40.48 -20.67 -35.33
C SER A 314 -40.88 -19.33 -35.94
N GLY A 315 -40.92 -19.38 -37.26
CA GLY A 315 -40.97 -18.35 -38.22
C GLY A 315 -42.32 -17.67 -38.55
N GLY A 316 -42.25 -16.80 -39.49
CA GLY A 316 -43.34 -16.19 -40.23
C GLY A 316 -43.41 -14.68 -40.11
N GLY A 317 -42.97 -13.91 -41.06
CA GLY A 317 -43.56 -13.63 -42.31
C GLY A 317 -43.87 -12.15 -42.47
N ALA A 318 -43.47 -11.58 -43.59
CA ALA A 318 -44.04 -10.42 -44.30
C ALA A 318 -43.40 -9.03 -44.16
N ARG A 319 -42.66 -8.66 -45.16
CA ARG A 319 -42.45 -7.30 -45.73
C ARG A 319 -43.76 -6.83 -46.42
N PRO A 320 -43.97 -5.58 -46.97
CA PRO A 320 -42.98 -4.57 -47.37
C PRO A 320 -43.43 -3.06 -47.22
N GLY A 321 -42.54 -2.14 -47.61
CA GLY A 321 -43.00 -0.89 -48.24
C GLY A 321 -42.23 0.37 -47.83
N ARG A 322 -41.24 0.80 -48.64
CA ARG A 322 -41.09 2.06 -49.40
C ARG A 322 -41.53 3.35 -48.68
N SER A 323 -40.81 4.45 -48.65
CA SER A 323 -40.17 5.24 -49.67
C SER A 323 -39.53 6.50 -49.11
N ARG A 324 -38.36 6.91 -49.60
CA ARG A 324 -38.04 8.22 -50.21
C ARG A 324 -38.53 9.47 -49.48
N ALA A 325 -37.73 10.44 -49.15
CA ALA A 325 -36.93 11.36 -49.93
C ALA A 325 -36.45 12.53 -49.07
N ARG A 326 -35.20 12.93 -49.19
CA ARG A 326 -34.69 14.14 -49.86
C ARG A 326 -34.82 15.50 -49.13
N ARG A 327 -33.66 16.08 -49.02
CA ARG A 327 -33.25 17.47 -49.29
C ARG A 327 -33.31 18.46 -48.09
N ARG A 328 -32.22 18.99 -47.84
CA ARG A 328 -31.47 20.19 -48.29
C ARG A 328 -31.51 21.33 -47.27
N ARG A 329 -30.28 21.70 -46.87
CA ARG A 329 -29.62 23.01 -47.03
C ARG A 329 -29.97 24.15 -46.06
N LYS A 330 -28.88 24.72 -45.57
CA LYS A 330 -28.53 26.15 -45.35
C LYS A 330 -29.16 26.79 -44.09
N ARG A 331 -28.39 27.40 -43.27
CA ARG A 331 -27.24 28.31 -43.32
C ARG A 331 -26.38 28.14 -42.05
#